data_0900b4a4885e3cfc40961dd000e14d4e
#
_entry.id   0900b4a4885e3cfc40961dd000e14d4e
#
_cell.length_a   1.000
_cell.length_b   1.000
_cell.length_c   1.000
_cell.angle_alpha   90.00
_cell.angle_beta   90.00
_cell.angle_gamma   90.00
#
_symmetry.space_group_name_H-M   'P 1'
#
loop_
_entity.id
_entity.type
_entity.pdbx_description
1 polymer ?
#
loop_
_entity_poly.entity_id
_entity_poly.type
_entity_poly.pdbx_seq_one_letter_code
_entity_poly.pdbx_strand_id
1 'polypeptide(L)'
;MKNLNLKNLAVLVLVFALLLMTTACGAGQTVSDASSDTQPSQAANGTSGPAAEPQSFRIGICNYVDDASLNQIVENIQARLEEISAEKGVQFVIDYDNCNADATVMEQIIANFQSSGADLLVGVATPVAMRMQTATEDSQTPVVFAAVSDPIGAGLVESLDAPGSNVTGTSDYLDTAAVMKLIFAADPDASKIGLLYDAGQDSSTAAIASAKAYLDENGIEYVEHTGSTADEVMLAAQAMVADGVDAVFTPTDNSIMKAELAIYETFIDAGIPQYTGADSFALNGAFLGYGVDYANLGRETADMIADILLNGADPAATPVKTFDNGTASINTETCAALGIDFDAVSKAFEPYCTKITTLTTAESFS
;
A
#
# COMPACT_ATOMS: atom_id res chain seq x y z
N MET A 1 7.90 17.33 53.16
CA MET A 1 9.09 17.75 53.96
C MET A 1 10.33 17.09 53.35
N LYS A 2 11.35 17.94 53.14
CA LYS A 2 12.76 17.72 52.78
C LYS A 2 12.98 17.54 51.25
N ASN A 3 13.26 18.65 50.53
CA ASN A 3 14.55 19.39 50.35
C ASN A 3 15.47 18.60 49.44
N LEU A 4 15.54 19.04 48.19
CA LEU A 4 16.55 19.97 47.57
C LEU A 4 17.99 19.50 47.76
N ASN A 5 18.63 19.16 46.66
CA ASN A 5 20.01 19.64 46.46
C ASN A 5 20.32 19.87 44.96
N LEU A 6 20.34 21.12 44.71
CA LEU A 6 20.95 21.83 43.59
C LEU A 6 22.43 21.98 43.91
N LYS A 7 23.33 21.43 43.11
CA LYS A 7 24.71 21.90 42.91
C LYS A 7 25.49 20.87 42.09
N ASN A 8 25.71 21.13 40.83
CA ASN A 8 27.09 21.40 40.35
C ASN A 8 27.06 21.83 38.88
N LEU A 9 27.15 23.12 38.79
CA LEU A 9 27.50 23.92 37.63
C LEU A 9 29.03 24.00 37.59
N ALA A 10 29.69 23.59 36.55
CA ALA A 10 31.04 24.01 36.14
C ALA A 10 31.25 23.55 34.68
N VAL A 11 31.05 24.42 33.70
CA VAL A 11 32.00 25.26 33.03
C VAL A 11 33.32 24.55 32.70
N LEU A 12 33.50 24.19 31.43
CA LEU A 12 34.80 24.25 30.79
C LEU A 12 34.65 24.71 29.34
N VAL A 13 34.82 26.01 29.17
CA VAL A 13 35.13 26.70 27.91
C VAL A 13 36.64 26.57 27.72
N LEU A 14 37.08 25.99 26.62
CA LEU A 14 38.48 26.20 26.18
C LEU A 14 38.49 26.55 24.68
N VAL A 15 38.76 27.80 24.50
CA VAL A 15 39.15 28.50 23.27
C VAL A 15 40.53 28.01 22.85
N PHE A 16 40.73 27.66 21.59
CA PHE A 16 42.04 27.73 20.95
C PHE A 16 41.89 28.42 19.60
N ALA A 17 42.50 29.64 19.59
CA ALA A 17 42.56 30.54 18.45
C ALA A 17 43.85 30.31 17.65
N LEU A 18 43.74 30.61 16.37
CA LEU A 18 44.71 31.14 15.41
C LEU A 18 46.16 30.62 15.41
N LEU A 19 46.57 30.15 14.24
CA LEU A 19 47.89 30.58 13.70
C LEU A 19 47.79 30.70 12.16
N LEU A 20 47.75 31.97 11.73
CA LEU A 20 48.12 32.46 10.39
C LEU A 20 49.61 32.44 10.28
N MET A 21 50.19 31.92 9.19
CA MET A 21 51.48 32.35 8.69
C MET A 21 51.48 32.47 7.18
N THR A 22 51.59 33.72 6.78
CA THR A 22 51.94 34.26 5.47
C THR A 22 53.46 34.21 5.24
N THR A 23 53.90 33.90 4.03
CA THR A 23 55.10 34.47 3.37
C THR A 23 54.94 34.18 1.89
N ALA A 24 54.78 35.03 1.02
CA ALA A 24 55.37 36.23 0.44
C ALA A 24 56.61 35.95 -0.41
N CYS A 25 56.45 36.30 -1.69
CA CYS A 25 57.35 36.90 -2.65
C CYS A 25 58.69 36.27 -3.04
N GLY A 26 58.88 36.19 -4.35
CA GLY A 26 60.17 36.15 -5.05
C GLY A 26 59.97 36.28 -6.55
N ALA A 27 60.09 37.50 -7.02
CA ALA A 27 60.14 37.89 -8.43
C ALA A 27 61.53 37.67 -9.02
N GLY A 28 61.60 37.35 -10.30
CA GLY A 28 62.88 37.34 -11.06
C GLY A 28 62.64 37.17 -12.57
N GLN A 29 62.69 38.22 -13.31
CA GLN A 29 62.80 38.40 -14.77
C GLN A 29 64.06 37.69 -15.29
N THR A 30 64.25 37.29 -16.55
CA THR A 30 64.15 37.88 -17.85
C THR A 30 64.70 36.95 -18.94
N VAL A 31 64.16 37.08 -20.14
CA VAL A 31 64.69 37.31 -21.52
C VAL A 31 65.07 36.08 -22.36
N SER A 32 64.32 35.96 -23.50
CA SER A 32 64.70 35.74 -24.94
C SER A 32 65.62 34.56 -25.31
N ASP A 33 65.39 33.81 -26.26
CA ASP A 33 65.19 34.00 -27.71
C ASP A 33 64.93 32.70 -28.49
N ALA A 34 64.15 32.86 -29.53
CA ALA A 34 64.21 32.32 -30.85
C ALA A 34 64.25 30.82 -31.18
N SER A 35 63.18 30.43 -31.88
CA SER A 35 63.16 29.65 -33.14
C SER A 35 63.45 28.15 -33.16
N SER A 36 62.43 27.33 -33.42
CA SER A 36 62.23 26.72 -34.74
C SER A 36 61.11 25.64 -34.71
N ASP A 37 60.36 25.65 -35.79
CA ASP A 37 59.36 24.70 -36.22
C ASP A 37 59.62 23.22 -35.90
N THR A 38 58.60 22.57 -35.32
CA THR A 38 58.13 21.25 -35.79
C THR A 38 56.81 20.95 -35.15
N GLN A 39 55.78 20.84 -35.94
CA GLN A 39 54.44 20.42 -35.57
C GLN A 39 54.40 18.89 -35.45
N PRO A 40 53.94 18.31 -34.35
CA PRO A 40 53.34 16.98 -34.34
C PRO A 40 51.88 17.11 -34.00
N SER A 41 51.11 16.43 -34.81
CA SER A 41 49.76 15.97 -34.71
C SER A 41 49.13 16.01 -33.33
N GLN A 42 48.08 16.82 -33.14
CA GLN A 42 47.18 16.75 -31.98
C GLN A 42 46.38 15.45 -32.06
N ALA A 43 46.73 14.49 -31.21
CA ALA A 43 45.83 13.47 -30.77
C ALA A 43 44.76 14.17 -29.89
N ALA A 44 43.50 14.13 -30.32
CA ALA A 44 42.37 14.59 -29.54
C ALA A 44 42.27 13.76 -28.24
N ASN A 45 42.75 14.32 -27.16
CA ASN A 45 42.41 13.86 -25.84
C ASN A 45 40.94 14.25 -25.62
N GLY A 46 40.04 13.27 -25.80
CA GLY A 46 38.68 13.35 -25.33
C GLY A 46 38.72 13.45 -23.80
N THR A 47 38.58 14.63 -23.28
CA THR A 47 38.27 14.88 -21.87
C THR A 47 36.84 14.40 -21.68
N SER A 48 36.66 13.16 -21.26
CA SER A 48 35.41 12.74 -20.64
C SER A 48 35.25 13.62 -19.37
N GLY A 49 34.37 14.59 -19.45
CA GLY A 49 33.90 15.34 -18.30
C GLY A 49 33.35 14.34 -17.25
N PRO A 50 33.31 14.71 -15.99
CA PRO A 50 32.68 13.85 -14.97
C PRO A 50 31.28 13.48 -15.49
N ALA A 51 30.96 12.20 -15.49
CA ALA A 51 29.61 11.75 -15.76
C ALA A 51 28.68 12.53 -14.82
N ALA A 52 27.65 13.15 -15.39
CA ALA A 52 26.64 13.81 -14.55
C ALA A 52 26.09 12.77 -13.57
N GLU A 53 26.01 13.14 -12.30
CA GLU A 53 25.36 12.27 -11.32
C GLU A 53 23.93 12.00 -11.78
N PRO A 54 23.44 10.77 -11.63
CA PRO A 54 22.07 10.44 -12.02
C PRO A 54 21.08 11.31 -11.22
N GLN A 55 20.05 11.79 -11.90
CA GLN A 55 18.94 12.47 -11.21
C GLN A 55 18.38 11.54 -10.15
N SER A 56 18.21 12.04 -8.92
CA SER A 56 17.78 11.23 -7.77
C SER A 56 16.49 11.79 -7.19
N PHE A 57 15.56 10.90 -6.86
CA PHE A 57 14.29 11.22 -6.21
C PHE A 57 14.13 10.40 -4.95
N ARG A 58 13.64 11.01 -3.89
CA ARG A 58 13.34 10.37 -2.61
C ARG A 58 11.85 10.08 -2.49
N ILE A 59 11.51 8.83 -2.21
CA ILE A 59 10.12 8.36 -2.11
C ILE A 59 9.92 7.77 -0.70
N GLY A 60 8.91 8.28 0.03
CA GLY A 60 8.50 7.70 1.30
C GLY A 60 7.32 6.77 1.10
N ILE A 61 7.45 5.48 1.43
CA ILE A 61 6.39 4.47 1.34
C ILE A 61 5.99 4.05 2.75
N CYS A 62 4.73 4.27 3.14
CA CYS A 62 4.17 3.75 4.39
C CYS A 62 3.13 2.69 4.09
N ASN A 63 3.35 1.47 4.61
CA ASN A 63 2.36 0.40 4.61
C ASN A 63 1.53 0.47 5.89
N TYR A 64 0.22 0.19 5.80
CA TYR A 64 -0.67 0.28 6.94
C TYR A 64 -0.49 -0.88 7.93
N VAL A 65 -0.40 -2.12 7.41
CA VAL A 65 -0.32 -3.32 8.23
C VAL A 65 0.50 -4.40 7.52
N ASP A 66 1.06 -5.31 8.29
CA ASP A 66 1.72 -6.51 7.75
C ASP A 66 0.65 -7.50 7.29
N ASP A 67 0.36 -7.44 6.00
CA ASP A 67 -0.60 -8.28 5.29
C ASP A 67 -0.02 -8.70 3.94
N ALA A 68 -0.32 -9.93 3.51
CA ALA A 68 0.29 -10.50 2.32
C ALA A 68 -0.04 -9.73 1.03
N SER A 69 -1.30 -9.28 0.84
CA SER A 69 -1.68 -8.49 -0.34
C SER A 69 -1.03 -7.11 -0.34
N LEU A 70 -1.03 -6.42 0.83
CA LEU A 70 -0.39 -5.11 0.96
C LEU A 70 1.13 -5.19 0.81
N ASN A 71 1.76 -6.22 1.35
CA ASN A 71 3.19 -6.48 1.17
C ASN A 71 3.52 -6.73 -0.31
N GLN A 72 2.70 -7.52 -1.02
CA GLN A 72 2.85 -7.77 -2.45
C GLN A 72 2.80 -6.48 -3.27
N ILE A 73 1.95 -5.52 -2.90
CA ILE A 73 1.92 -4.19 -3.52
C ILE A 73 3.26 -3.49 -3.34
N VAL A 74 3.75 -3.39 -2.10
CA VAL A 74 5.01 -2.70 -1.78
C VAL A 74 6.19 -3.32 -2.50
N GLU A 75 6.29 -4.65 -2.50
CA GLU A 75 7.35 -5.38 -3.20
C GLU A 75 7.34 -5.10 -4.71
N ASN A 76 6.15 -5.08 -5.33
CA ASN A 76 6.02 -4.80 -6.75
C ASN A 76 6.21 -3.33 -7.10
N ILE A 77 5.87 -2.37 -6.21
CA ILE A 77 6.27 -0.97 -6.37
C ILE A 77 7.79 -0.85 -6.39
N GLN A 78 8.48 -1.43 -5.42
CA GLN A 78 9.94 -1.35 -5.30
C GLN A 78 10.64 -2.01 -6.50
N ALA A 79 10.22 -3.21 -6.86
CA ALA A 79 10.78 -3.95 -8.00
C ALA A 79 10.60 -3.17 -9.32
N ARG A 80 9.42 -2.58 -9.55
CA ARG A 80 9.17 -1.83 -10.78
C ARG A 80 9.94 -0.51 -10.81
N LEU A 81 10.07 0.20 -9.70
CA LEU A 81 10.92 1.40 -9.60
C LEU A 81 12.40 1.08 -9.86
N GLU A 82 12.90 -0.09 -9.41
CA GLU A 82 14.25 -0.54 -9.73
C GLU A 82 14.42 -0.80 -11.25
N GLU A 83 13.45 -1.45 -11.90
CA GLU A 83 13.44 -1.62 -13.37
C GLU A 83 13.49 -0.26 -14.06
N ILE A 84 12.64 0.70 -13.67
CA ILE A 84 12.58 2.04 -14.25
C ILE A 84 13.90 2.81 -14.00
N SER A 85 14.50 2.66 -12.82
CA SER A 85 15.83 3.22 -12.52
C SER A 85 16.87 2.77 -13.55
N ALA A 86 16.91 1.47 -13.83
CA ALA A 86 17.83 0.89 -14.80
C ALA A 86 17.52 1.36 -16.23
N GLU A 87 16.25 1.43 -16.62
CA GLU A 87 15.81 1.85 -17.96
C GLU A 87 16.09 3.33 -18.25
N LYS A 88 15.90 4.21 -17.26
CA LYS A 88 15.95 5.67 -17.40
C LYS A 88 17.28 6.28 -16.96
N GLY A 89 18.14 5.55 -16.27
CA GLY A 89 19.39 6.07 -15.70
C GLY A 89 19.17 7.10 -14.60
N VAL A 90 18.12 6.94 -13.82
CA VAL A 90 17.75 7.75 -12.65
C VAL A 90 17.91 6.93 -11.36
N GLN A 91 17.84 7.56 -10.21
CA GLN A 91 17.88 6.87 -8.92
C GLN A 91 16.61 7.18 -8.12
N PHE A 92 15.90 6.16 -7.67
CA PHE A 92 14.86 6.27 -6.65
C PHE A 92 15.44 5.81 -5.30
N VAL A 93 15.45 6.72 -4.33
CA VAL A 93 15.83 6.44 -2.94
C VAL A 93 14.54 6.19 -2.17
N ILE A 94 14.31 4.95 -1.79
CA ILE A 94 13.05 4.54 -1.14
C ILE A 94 13.28 4.45 0.36
N ASP A 95 12.52 5.24 1.12
CA ASP A 95 12.37 5.12 2.56
C ASP A 95 11.05 4.38 2.82
N TYR A 96 11.13 3.13 3.28
CA TYR A 96 9.96 2.28 3.54
C TYR A 96 9.79 2.03 5.04
N ASP A 97 8.55 2.10 5.52
CA ASP A 97 8.19 1.69 6.87
C ASP A 97 6.74 1.16 6.92
N ASN A 98 6.42 0.43 7.99
CA ASN A 98 5.08 -0.13 8.24
C ASN A 98 4.57 0.40 9.59
N CYS A 99 3.39 1.02 9.59
CA CYS A 99 2.82 1.58 10.82
C CYS A 99 2.06 0.56 11.68
N ASN A 100 1.87 -0.67 11.19
CA ASN A 100 1.22 -1.78 11.90
C ASN A 100 -0.16 -1.40 12.51
N ALA A 101 -0.92 -0.58 11.78
CA ALA A 101 -2.21 -0.02 12.16
C ALA A 101 -2.17 0.89 13.43
N ASP A 102 -0.98 1.41 13.80
CA ASP A 102 -0.82 2.37 14.89
C ASP A 102 -0.78 3.80 14.34
N ALA A 103 -1.78 4.61 14.72
CA ALA A 103 -1.90 5.99 14.25
C ALA A 103 -0.72 6.87 14.68
N THR A 104 -0.15 6.64 15.87
CA THR A 104 0.99 7.43 16.36
C THR A 104 2.26 7.09 15.60
N VAL A 105 2.48 5.80 15.34
CA VAL A 105 3.60 5.34 14.51
C VAL A 105 3.47 5.88 13.09
N MET A 106 2.26 5.83 12.50
CA MET A 106 1.98 6.36 11.17
C MET A 106 2.32 7.86 11.07
N GLU A 107 1.92 8.67 12.06
CA GLU A 107 2.26 10.10 12.11
C GLU A 107 3.77 10.33 12.16
N GLN A 108 4.50 9.54 12.94
CA GLN A 108 5.95 9.64 13.03
C GLN A 108 6.65 9.28 11.72
N ILE A 109 6.20 8.20 11.05
CA ILE A 109 6.72 7.77 9.75
C ILE A 109 6.54 8.89 8.72
N ILE A 110 5.33 9.43 8.58
CA ILE A 110 5.02 10.50 7.62
C ILE A 110 5.87 11.75 7.90
N ALA A 111 5.98 12.16 9.18
CA ALA A 111 6.82 13.29 9.58
C ALA A 111 8.31 13.05 9.26
N ASN A 112 8.81 11.82 9.42
CA ASN A 112 10.17 11.45 9.05
C ASN A 112 10.40 11.57 7.54
N PHE A 113 9.46 11.08 6.71
CA PHE A 113 9.56 11.22 5.25
C PHE A 113 9.61 12.69 4.82
N GLN A 114 8.73 13.53 5.36
CA GLN A 114 8.74 14.98 5.07
C GLN A 114 10.04 15.65 5.51
N SER A 115 10.53 15.34 6.72
CA SER A 115 11.78 15.92 7.24
C SER A 115 13.03 15.46 6.49
N SER A 116 13.00 14.27 5.90
CA SER A 116 14.07 13.75 5.03
C SER A 116 14.03 14.34 3.62
N GLY A 117 13.01 15.15 3.29
CA GLY A 117 12.86 15.78 1.99
C GLY A 117 12.37 14.83 0.92
N ALA A 118 11.35 14.01 1.23
CA ALA A 118 10.70 13.16 0.23
C ALA A 118 10.06 13.99 -0.88
N ASP A 119 10.37 13.65 -2.13
CA ASP A 119 9.79 14.27 -3.33
C ASP A 119 8.37 13.79 -3.61
N LEU A 120 8.01 12.60 -3.10
CA LEU A 120 6.70 11.99 -3.24
C LEU A 120 6.46 11.01 -2.08
N LEU A 121 5.20 10.92 -1.63
CA LEU A 121 4.76 9.96 -0.61
C LEU A 121 3.84 8.90 -1.21
N VAL A 122 3.99 7.67 -0.75
CA VAL A 122 3.12 6.55 -1.13
C VAL A 122 2.41 6.03 0.11
N GLY A 123 1.08 6.14 0.11
CA GLY A 123 0.24 5.61 1.18
C GLY A 123 -0.41 4.29 0.76
N VAL A 124 -0.02 3.19 1.36
CA VAL A 124 -0.63 1.88 1.11
C VAL A 124 -1.77 1.64 2.08
N ALA A 125 -2.95 1.43 1.57
CA ALA A 125 -4.27 1.38 2.18
C ALA A 125 -4.87 2.76 2.56
N THR A 126 -6.21 2.82 2.65
CA THR A 126 -7.00 4.05 2.86
C THR A 126 -6.56 4.88 4.07
N PRO A 127 -6.31 4.31 5.28
CA PRO A 127 -5.94 5.12 6.44
C PRO A 127 -4.64 5.89 6.27
N VAL A 128 -3.64 5.30 5.62
CA VAL A 128 -2.36 5.96 5.36
C VAL A 128 -2.51 7.07 4.32
N ALA A 129 -3.25 6.80 3.24
CA ALA A 129 -3.52 7.79 2.20
C ALA A 129 -4.19 9.05 2.76
N MET A 130 -5.23 8.90 3.58
CA MET A 130 -5.95 10.00 4.25
C MET A 130 -5.01 10.80 5.17
N ARG A 131 -4.13 10.12 5.89
CA ARG A 131 -3.18 10.79 6.78
C ARG A 131 -2.12 11.55 6.02
N MET A 132 -1.60 10.98 4.92
CA MET A 132 -0.65 11.66 4.03
C MET A 132 -1.28 12.88 3.34
N GLN A 133 -2.52 12.78 2.86
CA GLN A 133 -3.27 13.93 2.32
C GLN A 133 -3.26 15.09 3.32
N THR A 134 -3.71 14.85 4.55
CA THR A 134 -3.73 15.88 5.60
C THR A 134 -2.33 16.44 5.89
N ALA A 135 -1.32 15.57 5.97
CA ALA A 135 0.05 15.98 6.28
C ALA A 135 0.71 16.81 5.17
N THR A 136 0.21 16.73 3.94
CA THR A 136 0.78 17.42 2.77
C THR A 136 -0.03 18.62 2.30
N GLU A 137 -1.10 19.02 3.00
CA GLU A 137 -1.95 20.16 2.62
C GLU A 137 -1.16 21.46 2.36
N ASP A 138 -0.21 21.77 3.24
CA ASP A 138 0.61 22.99 3.11
C ASP A 138 1.79 22.83 2.13
N SER A 139 2.43 21.66 2.12
CA SER A 139 3.63 21.42 1.31
C SER A 139 3.30 21.11 -0.15
N GLN A 140 2.10 20.63 -0.43
CA GLN A 140 1.67 20.15 -1.76
C GLN A 140 2.59 19.05 -2.32
N THR A 141 3.31 18.35 -1.43
CA THR A 141 4.08 17.17 -1.83
C THR A 141 3.15 16.14 -2.47
N PRO A 142 3.46 15.62 -3.67
CA PRO A 142 2.64 14.59 -4.31
C PRO A 142 2.41 13.38 -3.42
N VAL A 143 1.17 12.90 -3.39
CA VAL A 143 0.79 11.66 -2.70
C VAL A 143 0.20 10.69 -3.72
N VAL A 144 0.76 9.50 -3.81
CA VAL A 144 0.20 8.39 -4.58
C VAL A 144 -0.30 7.34 -3.61
N PHE A 145 -1.60 7.09 -3.60
CA PHE A 145 -2.14 6.00 -2.80
C PHE A 145 -2.10 4.68 -3.58
N ALA A 146 -2.00 3.58 -2.86
CA ALA A 146 -2.14 2.23 -3.38
C ALA A 146 -3.18 1.46 -2.56
N ALA A 147 -4.06 0.73 -3.22
CA ALA A 147 -5.14 -0.03 -2.60
C ALA A 147 -6.06 0.83 -1.72
N VAL A 148 -6.71 1.80 -2.35
CA VAL A 148 -7.82 2.54 -1.74
C VAL A 148 -9.12 2.12 -2.43
N SER A 149 -10.02 1.49 -1.68
CA SER A 149 -11.22 0.86 -2.23
C SER A 149 -12.27 1.87 -2.70
N ASP A 150 -12.43 2.99 -1.97
CA ASP A 150 -13.33 4.10 -2.34
C ASP A 150 -12.64 5.46 -2.13
N PRO A 151 -11.82 5.91 -3.08
CA PRO A 151 -11.07 7.16 -2.92
C PRO A 151 -11.95 8.42 -2.93
N ILE A 152 -13.15 8.35 -3.52
CA ILE A 152 -14.13 9.45 -3.49
C ILE A 152 -14.81 9.48 -2.11
N GLY A 153 -15.31 8.35 -1.63
CA GLY A 153 -15.95 8.23 -0.31
C GLY A 153 -15.00 8.57 0.84
N ALA A 154 -13.72 8.23 0.71
CA ALA A 154 -12.68 8.61 1.65
C ALA A 154 -12.26 10.09 1.57
N GLY A 155 -12.78 10.85 0.62
CA GLY A 155 -12.47 12.29 0.45
C GLY A 155 -11.05 12.56 -0.06
N LEU A 156 -10.40 11.58 -0.67
CA LEU A 156 -9.04 11.71 -1.21
C LEU A 156 -9.02 12.40 -2.56
N VAL A 157 -10.04 12.21 -3.37
CA VAL A 157 -10.16 12.76 -4.73
C VAL A 157 -11.58 13.29 -4.98
N GLU A 158 -11.70 14.29 -5.85
CA GLU A 158 -13.02 14.83 -6.27
C GLU A 158 -13.73 13.85 -7.23
N SER A 159 -12.97 13.22 -8.12
CA SER A 159 -13.44 12.17 -9.03
C SER A 159 -12.29 11.26 -9.43
N LEU A 160 -12.60 10.09 -9.98
CA LEU A 160 -11.56 9.15 -10.46
C LEU A 160 -10.82 9.70 -11.70
N ASP A 161 -11.51 10.44 -12.57
CA ASP A 161 -10.92 10.99 -13.81
C ASP A 161 -10.09 12.25 -13.56
N ALA A 162 -10.44 13.04 -12.54
CA ALA A 162 -9.79 14.30 -12.17
C ALA A 162 -9.73 14.43 -10.64
N PRO A 163 -8.66 13.96 -10.00
CA PRO A 163 -8.53 13.96 -8.54
C PRO A 163 -8.66 15.33 -7.87
N GLY A 164 -8.15 16.39 -8.50
CA GLY A 164 -8.37 17.79 -8.08
C GLY A 164 -7.42 18.31 -7.00
N SER A 165 -6.47 17.50 -6.52
CA SER A 165 -5.50 17.88 -5.48
C SER A 165 -4.12 17.27 -5.74
N ASN A 166 -3.20 17.41 -4.79
CA ASN A 166 -1.88 16.75 -4.85
C ASN A 166 -1.93 15.22 -4.61
N VAL A 167 -3.12 14.61 -4.62
CA VAL A 167 -3.35 13.20 -4.31
C VAL A 167 -3.95 12.48 -5.51
N THR A 168 -3.38 11.35 -5.91
CA THR A 168 -3.92 10.39 -6.87
C THR A 168 -3.47 8.98 -6.50
N GLY A 169 -3.76 7.95 -7.28
CA GLY A 169 -3.27 6.61 -6.99
C GLY A 169 -4.00 5.48 -7.69
N THR A 170 -3.93 4.30 -7.09
CA THR A 170 -4.49 3.05 -7.60
C THR A 170 -5.54 2.50 -6.64
N SER A 171 -6.73 2.18 -7.18
CA SER A 171 -7.86 1.69 -6.39
C SER A 171 -7.98 0.17 -6.49
N ASP A 172 -8.22 -0.47 -5.37
CA ASP A 172 -8.61 -1.88 -5.24
C ASP A 172 -10.13 -2.03 -5.08
N TYR A 173 -10.91 -1.16 -5.71
CA TYR A 173 -12.37 -1.23 -5.69
C TYR A 173 -12.87 -2.68 -5.78
N LEU A 174 -13.81 -3.05 -4.93
CA LEU A 174 -14.41 -4.38 -4.86
C LEU A 174 -15.78 -4.40 -5.54
N ASP A 175 -15.96 -5.25 -6.55
CA ASP A 175 -17.30 -5.60 -7.06
C ASP A 175 -18.02 -6.52 -6.06
N THR A 176 -18.62 -5.90 -5.05
CA THR A 176 -19.34 -6.60 -4.00
C THR A 176 -20.52 -7.42 -4.55
N ALA A 177 -21.17 -6.93 -5.62
CA ALA A 177 -22.28 -7.68 -6.23
C ALA A 177 -21.80 -8.98 -6.88
N ALA A 178 -20.58 -9.00 -7.42
CA ALA A 178 -19.97 -10.24 -7.90
C ALA A 178 -19.71 -11.22 -6.75
N VAL A 179 -19.17 -10.74 -5.61
CA VAL A 179 -18.96 -11.60 -4.42
C VAL A 179 -20.28 -12.18 -3.92
N MET A 180 -21.34 -11.37 -3.84
CA MET A 180 -22.67 -11.89 -3.47
C MET A 180 -23.15 -13.00 -4.43
N LYS A 181 -22.95 -12.81 -5.74
CA LYS A 181 -23.28 -13.84 -6.74
C LYS A 181 -22.48 -15.13 -6.55
N LEU A 182 -21.22 -15.04 -6.12
CA LEU A 182 -20.41 -16.24 -5.82
C LEU A 182 -20.97 -17.00 -4.64
N ILE A 183 -21.45 -16.33 -3.58
CA ILE A 183 -22.11 -16.96 -2.44
C ILE A 183 -23.29 -17.82 -2.93
N PHE A 184 -24.22 -17.22 -3.69
CA PHE A 184 -25.42 -17.92 -4.18
C PHE A 184 -25.14 -18.88 -5.34
N ALA A 185 -24.01 -18.77 -6.02
CA ALA A 185 -23.57 -19.75 -7.01
C ALA A 185 -23.02 -21.02 -6.33
N ALA A 186 -22.37 -20.87 -5.17
CA ALA A 186 -21.89 -21.99 -4.37
C ALA A 186 -23.02 -22.66 -3.56
N ASP A 187 -23.90 -21.86 -2.98
CA ASP A 187 -25.07 -22.32 -2.21
C ASP A 187 -26.33 -21.54 -2.61
N PRO A 188 -27.13 -22.08 -3.56
CA PRO A 188 -28.39 -21.46 -3.98
C PRO A 188 -29.46 -21.41 -2.89
N ASP A 189 -29.33 -22.20 -1.84
CA ASP A 189 -30.30 -22.30 -0.73
C ASP A 189 -29.92 -21.38 0.44
N ALA A 190 -28.75 -20.67 0.37
CA ALA A 190 -28.33 -19.71 1.37
C ALA A 190 -29.41 -18.62 1.55
N SER A 191 -29.78 -18.37 2.79
CA SER A 191 -30.91 -17.51 3.15
C SER A 191 -30.56 -16.44 4.16
N LYS A 192 -29.41 -16.58 4.85
CA LYS A 192 -28.94 -15.67 5.88
C LYS A 192 -27.43 -15.44 5.80
N ILE A 193 -27.02 -14.21 5.51
CA ILE A 193 -25.64 -13.83 5.29
C ILE A 193 -25.12 -13.02 6.48
N GLY A 194 -23.92 -13.36 6.97
CA GLY A 194 -23.17 -12.57 7.94
C GLY A 194 -22.33 -11.50 7.27
N LEU A 195 -22.40 -10.26 7.74
CA LEU A 195 -21.54 -9.15 7.31
C LEU A 195 -20.56 -8.83 8.44
N LEU A 196 -19.28 -9.22 8.26
CA LEU A 196 -18.21 -9.03 9.24
C LEU A 196 -17.28 -7.93 8.77
N TYR A 197 -17.18 -6.83 9.56
CA TYR A 197 -16.37 -5.68 9.20
C TYR A 197 -16.06 -4.78 10.40
N ASP A 198 -15.16 -3.83 10.25
CA ASP A 198 -14.93 -2.74 11.19
C ASP A 198 -15.68 -1.48 10.71
N ALA A 199 -16.65 -1.03 11.50
CA ALA A 199 -17.45 0.16 11.17
C ALA A 199 -16.62 1.47 11.18
N GLY A 200 -15.39 1.46 11.69
CA GLY A 200 -14.45 2.58 11.66
C GLY A 200 -13.54 2.59 10.43
N GLN A 201 -13.64 1.60 9.53
CA GLN A 201 -12.83 1.53 8.30
C GLN A 201 -13.60 2.11 7.11
N ASP A 202 -13.09 3.23 6.55
CA ASP A 202 -13.69 3.84 5.36
C ASP A 202 -13.69 2.88 4.16
N SER A 203 -12.67 2.01 4.04
CA SER A 203 -12.58 0.98 2.99
C SER A 203 -13.76 0.00 2.97
N SER A 204 -14.43 -0.22 4.11
CA SER A 204 -15.54 -1.17 4.24
C SER A 204 -16.90 -0.55 3.92
N THR A 205 -17.04 0.77 4.06
CA THR A 205 -18.35 1.46 4.04
C THR A 205 -19.13 1.21 2.75
N ALA A 206 -18.52 1.47 1.59
CA ALA A 206 -19.19 1.33 0.29
C ALA A 206 -19.51 -0.14 -0.02
N ALA A 207 -18.61 -1.06 0.30
CA ALA A 207 -18.79 -2.49 0.06
C ALA A 207 -19.91 -3.07 0.92
N ILE A 208 -19.99 -2.72 2.20
CA ILE A 208 -21.06 -3.15 3.10
C ILE A 208 -22.41 -2.57 2.66
N ALA A 209 -22.47 -1.29 2.28
CA ALA A 209 -23.70 -0.68 1.74
C ALA A 209 -24.16 -1.41 0.46
N SER A 210 -23.23 -1.78 -0.43
CA SER A 210 -23.53 -2.55 -1.66
C SER A 210 -24.02 -3.97 -1.36
N ALA A 211 -23.40 -4.66 -0.38
CA ALA A 211 -23.85 -5.99 0.06
C ALA A 211 -25.28 -5.94 0.60
N LYS A 212 -25.58 -4.98 1.48
CA LYS A 212 -26.92 -4.80 2.06
C LYS A 212 -27.95 -4.51 0.98
N ALA A 213 -27.65 -3.60 0.05
CA ALA A 213 -28.54 -3.30 -1.07
C ALA A 213 -28.83 -4.54 -1.92
N TYR A 214 -27.81 -5.36 -2.24
CA TYR A 214 -28.00 -6.61 -2.97
C TYR A 214 -28.87 -7.61 -2.22
N LEU A 215 -28.63 -7.78 -0.91
CA LEU A 215 -29.39 -8.72 -0.07
C LEU A 215 -30.85 -8.27 0.10
N ASP A 216 -31.09 -6.96 0.32
CA ASP A 216 -32.42 -6.37 0.41
C ASP A 216 -33.21 -6.55 -0.90
N GLU A 217 -32.59 -6.29 -2.06
CA GLU A 217 -33.23 -6.47 -3.38
C GLU A 217 -33.65 -7.94 -3.64
N ASN A 218 -32.88 -8.90 -3.11
CA ASN A 218 -33.14 -10.31 -3.29
C ASN A 218 -33.95 -10.93 -2.14
N GLY A 219 -34.30 -10.17 -1.11
CA GLY A 219 -35.08 -10.63 0.03
C GLY A 219 -34.34 -11.64 0.92
N ILE A 220 -33.03 -11.53 1.00
CA ILE A 220 -32.14 -12.38 1.79
C ILE A 220 -31.92 -11.76 3.16
N GLU A 221 -32.04 -12.54 4.23
CA GLU A 221 -31.75 -12.08 5.61
C GLU A 221 -30.24 -11.87 5.79
N TYR A 222 -29.86 -10.85 6.55
CA TYR A 222 -28.46 -10.66 6.96
C TYR A 222 -28.36 -10.19 8.41
N VAL A 223 -27.21 -10.45 9.01
CA VAL A 223 -26.81 -9.93 10.31
C VAL A 223 -25.45 -9.25 10.20
N GLU A 224 -25.27 -8.20 10.99
CA GLU A 224 -24.03 -7.41 11.01
C GLU A 224 -23.34 -7.61 12.36
N HIS A 225 -22.07 -8.01 12.33
CA HIS A 225 -21.20 -7.98 13.50
C HIS A 225 -19.92 -7.23 13.18
N THR A 226 -19.49 -6.36 14.09
CA THR A 226 -18.35 -5.49 13.88
C THR A 226 -17.30 -5.69 14.96
N GLY A 227 -16.03 -5.47 14.59
CA GLY A 227 -14.92 -5.49 15.53
C GLY A 227 -13.76 -4.64 15.00
N SER A 228 -13.15 -3.86 15.89
CA SER A 228 -12.01 -2.99 15.58
C SER A 228 -10.69 -3.49 16.17
N THR A 229 -10.77 -4.49 17.05
CA THR A 229 -9.62 -5.16 17.66
C THR A 229 -9.72 -6.67 17.42
N ALA A 230 -8.61 -7.39 17.49
CA ALA A 230 -8.60 -8.84 17.30
C ALA A 230 -9.58 -9.57 18.25
N ASP A 231 -9.67 -9.14 19.51
CA ASP A 231 -10.60 -9.72 20.50
C ASP A 231 -12.06 -9.47 20.11
N GLU A 232 -12.40 -8.26 19.64
CA GLU A 232 -13.75 -7.93 19.17
C GLU A 232 -14.12 -8.70 17.91
N VAL A 233 -13.17 -8.84 16.97
CA VAL A 233 -13.36 -9.63 15.73
C VAL A 233 -13.60 -11.10 16.05
N MET A 234 -12.87 -11.69 17.01
CA MET A 234 -13.12 -13.07 17.46
C MET A 234 -14.52 -13.22 18.08
N LEU A 235 -14.95 -12.24 18.89
CA LEU A 235 -16.30 -12.25 19.46
C LEU A 235 -17.38 -12.09 18.37
N ALA A 236 -17.15 -11.25 17.38
CA ALA A 236 -18.02 -11.06 16.23
C ALA A 236 -18.17 -12.35 15.40
N ALA A 237 -17.06 -13.04 15.14
CA ALA A 237 -17.09 -14.34 14.43
C ALA A 237 -17.89 -15.40 15.22
N GLN A 238 -17.69 -15.49 16.53
CA GLN A 238 -18.48 -16.40 17.39
C GLN A 238 -19.97 -16.05 17.41
N ALA A 239 -20.31 -14.76 17.40
CA ALA A 239 -21.70 -14.32 17.34
C ALA A 239 -22.36 -14.69 16.01
N MET A 240 -21.65 -14.58 14.87
CA MET A 240 -22.15 -15.03 13.56
C MET A 240 -22.44 -16.53 13.54
N VAL A 241 -21.58 -17.35 14.11
CA VAL A 241 -21.81 -18.79 14.26
C VAL A 241 -23.07 -19.05 15.10
N ALA A 242 -23.24 -18.31 16.22
CA ALA A 242 -24.43 -18.44 17.07
C ALA A 242 -25.72 -17.99 16.38
N ASP A 243 -25.66 -17.01 15.51
CA ASP A 243 -26.79 -16.53 14.71
C ASP A 243 -27.18 -17.51 13.56
N GLY A 244 -26.32 -18.48 13.29
CA GLY A 244 -26.58 -19.51 12.26
C GLY A 244 -26.64 -18.94 10.86
N VAL A 245 -25.64 -18.16 10.47
CA VAL A 245 -25.49 -17.67 9.09
C VAL A 245 -25.05 -18.79 8.15
N ASP A 246 -25.47 -18.72 6.89
CA ASP A 246 -25.12 -19.72 5.87
C ASP A 246 -23.74 -19.43 5.23
N ALA A 247 -23.36 -18.16 5.18
CA ALA A 247 -22.06 -17.68 4.71
C ALA A 247 -21.69 -16.35 5.38
N VAL A 248 -20.40 -16.00 5.40
CA VAL A 248 -19.91 -14.71 5.87
C VAL A 248 -19.29 -13.94 4.71
N PHE A 249 -19.60 -12.65 4.61
CA PHE A 249 -18.94 -11.69 3.74
C PHE A 249 -18.09 -10.71 4.56
N THR A 250 -16.84 -10.54 4.16
CA THR A 250 -15.90 -9.56 4.68
C THR A 250 -15.33 -8.76 3.51
N PRO A 251 -15.45 -7.40 3.48
CA PRO A 251 -14.84 -6.57 2.44
C PRO A 251 -13.32 -6.48 2.59
N THR A 252 -12.66 -5.57 1.87
CA THR A 252 -11.23 -5.23 2.03
C THR A 252 -11.00 -4.47 3.35
N ASP A 253 -11.28 -5.11 4.47
CA ASP A 253 -11.24 -4.54 5.82
C ASP A 253 -9.91 -4.85 6.52
N ASN A 254 -9.13 -3.81 6.81
CA ASN A 254 -7.79 -3.97 7.38
C ASN A 254 -7.79 -4.53 8.82
N SER A 255 -8.85 -4.26 9.61
CA SER A 255 -8.98 -4.76 10.98
C SER A 255 -9.29 -6.24 10.99
N ILE A 256 -10.21 -6.69 10.12
CA ILE A 256 -10.55 -8.10 9.97
C ILE A 256 -9.39 -8.86 9.33
N MET A 257 -8.75 -8.31 8.29
CA MET A 257 -7.59 -8.89 7.62
C MET A 257 -6.47 -9.23 8.61
N LYS A 258 -6.16 -8.32 9.51
CA LYS A 258 -5.16 -8.54 10.59
C LYS A 258 -5.55 -9.66 11.56
N ALA A 259 -6.84 -9.93 11.74
CA ALA A 259 -7.37 -10.92 12.66
C ALA A 259 -7.70 -12.27 12.00
N GLU A 260 -7.62 -12.40 10.68
CA GLU A 260 -8.13 -13.53 9.92
C GLU A 260 -7.57 -14.88 10.40
N LEU A 261 -6.24 -14.98 10.60
CA LEU A 261 -5.61 -16.19 11.14
C LEU A 261 -6.14 -16.63 12.52
N ALA A 262 -6.80 -15.73 13.27
CA ALA A 262 -7.40 -16.05 14.57
C ALA A 262 -8.87 -16.47 14.48
N ILE A 263 -9.54 -16.24 13.35
CA ILE A 263 -10.99 -16.48 13.23
C ILE A 263 -11.39 -17.54 12.21
N TYR A 264 -10.57 -17.82 11.20
CA TYR A 264 -10.96 -18.71 10.09
C TYR A 264 -11.36 -20.13 10.57
N GLU A 265 -10.66 -20.68 11.58
CA GLU A 265 -11.01 -21.99 12.14
C GLU A 265 -12.40 -21.98 12.79
N THR A 266 -12.82 -20.86 13.38
CA THR A 266 -14.17 -20.71 13.97
C THR A 266 -15.27 -20.92 12.91
N PHE A 267 -15.07 -20.41 11.72
CA PHE A 267 -16.00 -20.56 10.60
C PHE A 267 -15.91 -21.96 9.99
N ILE A 268 -14.72 -22.51 9.81
CA ILE A 268 -14.52 -23.89 9.33
C ILE A 268 -15.22 -24.92 10.24
N ASP A 269 -15.01 -24.82 11.56
CA ASP A 269 -15.59 -25.72 12.56
C ASP A 269 -17.13 -25.66 12.58
N ALA A 270 -17.68 -24.49 12.22
CA ALA A 270 -19.14 -24.31 12.10
C ALA A 270 -19.69 -24.69 10.70
N GLY A 271 -18.83 -25.02 9.74
CA GLY A 271 -19.22 -25.32 8.36
C GLY A 271 -19.67 -24.09 7.55
N ILE A 272 -19.21 -22.88 7.93
CA ILE A 272 -19.62 -21.61 7.34
C ILE A 272 -18.51 -21.09 6.42
N PRO A 273 -18.72 -21.02 5.09
CA PRO A 273 -17.73 -20.44 4.18
C PRO A 273 -17.65 -18.92 4.32
N GLN A 274 -16.41 -18.38 4.36
CA GLN A 274 -16.16 -16.95 4.38
C GLN A 274 -15.70 -16.48 2.99
N TYR A 275 -16.39 -15.47 2.44
CA TYR A 275 -16.11 -14.80 1.17
C TYR A 275 -15.57 -13.41 1.44
N THR A 276 -14.44 -13.07 0.84
CA THR A 276 -13.70 -11.87 1.22
C THR A 276 -13.26 -11.01 0.03
N GLY A 277 -12.89 -9.77 0.31
CA GLY A 277 -12.53 -8.76 -0.69
C GLY A 277 -11.06 -8.77 -1.13
N ALA A 278 -10.22 -9.68 -0.62
CA ALA A 278 -8.82 -9.78 -1.00
C ALA A 278 -8.32 -11.23 -0.90
N ASP A 279 -7.28 -11.55 -1.67
CA ASP A 279 -6.68 -12.88 -1.70
C ASP A 279 -5.88 -13.23 -0.44
N SER A 280 -5.36 -12.24 0.29
CA SER A 280 -4.71 -12.46 1.58
C SER A 280 -5.61 -13.07 2.63
N PHE A 281 -6.91 -12.77 2.65
CA PHE A 281 -7.85 -13.44 3.54
C PHE A 281 -7.94 -14.95 3.24
N ALA A 282 -8.05 -15.31 1.95
CA ALA A 282 -8.06 -16.71 1.56
C ALA A 282 -6.71 -17.38 1.87
N LEU A 283 -5.59 -16.67 1.70
CA LEU A 283 -4.28 -17.13 2.11
C LEU A 283 -4.21 -17.39 3.63
N ASN A 284 -4.86 -16.55 4.42
CA ASN A 284 -4.93 -16.70 5.88
C ASN A 284 -6.07 -17.61 6.37
N GLY A 285 -6.72 -18.35 5.48
CA GLY A 285 -7.65 -19.43 5.86
C GLY A 285 -9.12 -19.20 5.51
N ALA A 286 -9.53 -18.01 5.03
CA ALA A 286 -10.88 -17.82 4.49
C ALA A 286 -11.10 -18.73 3.27
N PHE A 287 -12.36 -19.07 2.98
CA PHE A 287 -12.70 -19.94 1.84
C PHE A 287 -12.33 -19.31 0.50
N LEU A 288 -12.62 -18.02 0.33
CA LEU A 288 -12.46 -17.33 -0.94
C LEU A 288 -12.05 -15.87 -0.74
N GLY A 289 -11.01 -15.45 -1.46
CA GLY A 289 -10.69 -14.06 -1.72
C GLY A 289 -11.09 -13.67 -3.13
N TYR A 290 -11.73 -12.51 -3.31
CA TYR A 290 -12.14 -11.97 -4.61
C TYR A 290 -11.66 -10.53 -4.76
N GLY A 291 -11.11 -10.18 -5.92
CA GLY A 291 -10.67 -8.80 -6.12
C GLY A 291 -9.76 -8.62 -7.33
N VAL A 292 -8.77 -7.76 -7.15
CA VAL A 292 -7.79 -7.35 -8.16
C VAL A 292 -6.49 -8.17 -8.06
N ASP A 293 -5.64 -8.05 -9.07
CA ASP A 293 -4.26 -8.57 -9.02
C ASP A 293 -3.38 -7.53 -8.31
N TYR A 294 -3.02 -7.78 -7.06
CA TYR A 294 -2.25 -6.85 -6.22
C TYR A 294 -0.80 -6.68 -6.69
N ALA A 295 -0.20 -7.67 -7.33
CA ALA A 295 1.12 -7.52 -7.94
C ALA A 295 1.07 -6.51 -9.11
N ASN A 296 0.05 -6.63 -9.97
CA ASN A 296 -0.17 -5.68 -11.05
C ASN A 296 -0.50 -4.28 -10.53
N LEU A 297 -1.31 -4.17 -9.48
CA LEU A 297 -1.62 -2.90 -8.82
C LEU A 297 -0.34 -2.19 -8.34
N GLY A 298 0.58 -2.92 -7.69
CA GLY A 298 1.87 -2.37 -7.27
C GLY A 298 2.71 -1.84 -8.45
N ARG A 299 2.79 -2.57 -9.53
CA ARG A 299 3.54 -2.15 -10.75
C ARG A 299 2.95 -0.89 -11.38
N GLU A 300 1.64 -0.82 -11.51
CA GLU A 300 0.93 0.36 -12.04
C GLU A 300 1.07 1.59 -11.12
N THR A 301 1.12 1.37 -9.81
CA THR A 301 1.45 2.42 -8.83
C THR A 301 2.85 2.97 -9.06
N ALA A 302 3.84 2.12 -9.30
CA ALA A 302 5.21 2.53 -9.58
C ALA A 302 5.32 3.29 -10.91
N ASP A 303 4.61 2.86 -11.95
CA ASP A 303 4.57 3.58 -13.23
C ASP A 303 3.95 4.97 -13.06
N MET A 304 2.90 5.14 -12.25
CA MET A 304 2.31 6.43 -11.90
C MET A 304 3.28 7.32 -11.11
N ILE A 305 4.00 6.78 -10.13
CA ILE A 305 5.06 7.49 -9.39
C ILE A 305 6.13 8.01 -10.34
N ALA A 306 6.60 7.16 -11.25
CA ALA A 306 7.59 7.54 -12.24
C ALA A 306 7.08 8.62 -13.20
N ASP A 307 5.82 8.57 -13.59
CA ASP A 307 5.20 9.58 -14.47
C ASP A 307 5.15 10.96 -13.79
N ILE A 308 4.80 11.00 -12.50
CA ILE A 308 4.80 12.23 -11.71
C ILE A 308 6.22 12.78 -11.56
N LEU A 309 7.18 11.95 -11.14
CA LEU A 309 8.53 12.41 -10.82
C LEU A 309 9.40 12.70 -12.05
N LEU A 310 9.28 11.91 -13.11
CA LEU A 310 10.15 12.02 -14.30
C LEU A 310 9.53 12.88 -15.40
N ASN A 311 8.22 12.80 -15.59
CA ASN A 311 7.53 13.49 -16.69
C ASN A 311 6.76 14.72 -16.22
N GLY A 312 6.68 14.97 -14.89
CA GLY A 312 5.98 16.11 -14.30
C GLY A 312 4.46 16.01 -14.44
N ALA A 313 3.91 14.78 -14.44
CA ALA A 313 2.47 14.60 -14.42
C ALA A 313 1.88 15.24 -13.16
N ASP A 314 0.80 16.00 -13.32
CA ASP A 314 0.12 16.66 -12.21
C ASP A 314 -0.83 15.66 -11.52
N PRO A 315 -0.65 15.35 -10.23
CA PRO A 315 -1.57 14.46 -9.51
C PRO A 315 -3.02 14.90 -9.61
N ALA A 316 -3.29 16.20 -9.60
CA ALA A 316 -4.65 16.75 -9.70
C ALA A 316 -5.36 16.39 -11.01
N ALA A 317 -4.62 16.10 -12.07
CA ALA A 317 -5.11 15.76 -13.40
C ALA A 317 -4.78 14.31 -13.81
N THR A 318 -4.05 13.58 -12.99
CA THR A 318 -3.71 12.17 -13.26
C THR A 318 -4.85 11.28 -12.74
N PRO A 319 -5.59 10.60 -13.63
CA PRO A 319 -6.72 9.76 -13.21
C PRO A 319 -6.31 8.67 -12.22
N VAL A 320 -7.19 8.38 -11.28
CA VAL A 320 -7.05 7.20 -10.41
C VAL A 320 -7.12 5.96 -11.29
N LYS A 321 -6.14 5.09 -11.15
CA LYS A 321 -6.12 3.81 -11.87
C LYS A 321 -7.03 2.80 -11.17
N THR A 322 -7.96 2.25 -11.92
CA THR A 322 -8.81 1.13 -11.48
C THR A 322 -8.42 -0.14 -12.24
N PHE A 323 -8.81 -1.28 -11.70
CA PHE A 323 -8.48 -2.59 -12.27
C PHE A 323 -9.75 -3.40 -12.45
N ASP A 324 -9.70 -4.35 -13.38
CA ASP A 324 -10.78 -5.33 -13.53
C ASP A 324 -10.83 -6.21 -12.28
N ASN A 325 -11.97 -6.19 -11.59
CA ASN A 325 -12.30 -7.19 -10.61
C ASN A 325 -12.58 -8.52 -11.31
N GLY A 326 -12.37 -9.63 -10.63
CA GLY A 326 -12.74 -10.91 -11.19
C GLY A 326 -11.74 -12.03 -10.94
N THR A 327 -10.69 -11.81 -10.19
CA THR A 327 -9.83 -12.88 -9.69
C THR A 327 -10.46 -13.48 -8.44
N ALA A 328 -10.84 -14.76 -8.49
CA ALA A 328 -11.25 -15.55 -7.34
C ALA A 328 -10.09 -16.45 -6.91
N SER A 329 -9.61 -16.27 -5.68
CA SER A 329 -8.57 -17.09 -5.06
C SER A 329 -9.23 -18.05 -4.06
N ILE A 330 -9.29 -19.33 -4.37
CA ILE A 330 -9.93 -20.34 -3.52
C ILE A 330 -8.87 -21.02 -2.66
N ASN A 331 -9.06 -21.01 -1.34
CA ASN A 331 -8.26 -21.82 -0.43
C ASN A 331 -8.71 -23.27 -0.50
N THR A 332 -7.87 -24.13 -1.05
CA THR A 332 -8.20 -25.55 -1.28
C THR A 332 -8.26 -26.38 0.00
N GLU A 333 -7.51 -25.99 1.04
CA GLU A 333 -7.56 -26.64 2.35
C GLU A 333 -8.86 -26.33 3.07
N THR A 334 -9.26 -25.05 3.08
CA THR A 334 -10.54 -24.60 3.65
C THR A 334 -11.72 -25.15 2.86
N CYS A 335 -11.65 -25.16 1.52
CA CYS A 335 -12.64 -25.79 0.65
C CYS A 335 -12.86 -27.27 1.04
N ALA A 336 -11.79 -28.03 1.22
CA ALA A 336 -11.87 -29.43 1.62
C ALA A 336 -12.38 -29.60 3.06
N ALA A 337 -11.97 -28.75 4.00
CA ALA A 337 -12.42 -28.79 5.39
C ALA A 337 -13.92 -28.49 5.54
N LEU A 338 -14.45 -27.58 4.72
CA LEU A 338 -15.88 -27.28 4.63
C LEU A 338 -16.70 -28.39 3.88
N GLY A 339 -16.02 -29.37 3.27
CA GLY A 339 -16.68 -30.41 2.47
C GLY A 339 -17.24 -29.89 1.14
N ILE A 340 -16.75 -28.76 0.64
CA ILE A 340 -17.16 -28.18 -0.63
C ILE A 340 -16.43 -28.92 -1.77
N ASP A 341 -17.16 -29.31 -2.81
CA ASP A 341 -16.59 -29.91 -4.01
C ASP A 341 -15.93 -28.78 -4.86
N PHE A 342 -14.58 -28.79 -4.91
CA PHE A 342 -13.80 -27.78 -5.60
C PHE A 342 -14.13 -27.66 -7.08
N ASP A 343 -14.29 -28.79 -7.79
CA ASP A 343 -14.59 -28.79 -9.23
C ASP A 343 -15.97 -28.20 -9.51
N ALA A 344 -16.94 -28.55 -8.66
CA ALA A 344 -18.30 -28.04 -8.77
C ALA A 344 -18.36 -26.53 -8.49
N VAL A 345 -17.72 -26.05 -7.41
CA VAL A 345 -17.75 -24.64 -7.04
C VAL A 345 -16.94 -23.78 -8.01
N SER A 346 -15.78 -24.25 -8.49
CA SER A 346 -15.00 -23.55 -9.51
C SER A 346 -15.79 -23.35 -10.79
N LYS A 347 -16.50 -24.38 -11.23
CA LYS A 347 -17.37 -24.30 -12.40
C LYS A 347 -18.55 -23.34 -12.19
N ALA A 348 -19.12 -23.29 -10.99
CA ALA A 348 -20.20 -22.37 -10.64
C ALA A 348 -19.71 -20.90 -10.65
N PHE A 349 -18.43 -20.66 -10.37
CA PHE A 349 -17.82 -19.34 -10.35
C PHE A 349 -17.38 -18.80 -11.72
N GLU A 350 -17.14 -19.68 -12.72
CA GLU A 350 -16.69 -19.28 -14.07
C GLU A 350 -17.49 -18.12 -14.68
N PRO A 351 -18.84 -18.02 -14.55
CA PRO A 351 -19.60 -16.91 -15.14
C PRO A 351 -19.34 -15.55 -14.50
N TYR A 352 -18.75 -15.52 -13.29
CA TYR A 352 -18.58 -14.32 -12.46
C TYR A 352 -17.10 -13.94 -12.27
N CYS A 353 -16.18 -14.76 -12.78
CA CYS A 353 -14.74 -14.58 -12.62
C CYS A 353 -14.04 -14.48 -13.96
N THR A 354 -13.06 -13.59 -14.07
CA THR A 354 -12.12 -13.56 -15.19
C THR A 354 -10.99 -14.57 -15.01
N LYS A 355 -10.67 -14.88 -13.74
CA LYS A 355 -9.61 -15.81 -13.35
C LYS A 355 -10.00 -16.51 -12.04
N ILE A 356 -9.77 -17.81 -11.97
CA ILE A 356 -9.85 -18.59 -10.73
C ILE A 356 -8.45 -19.12 -10.43
N THR A 357 -7.97 -18.87 -9.23
CA THR A 357 -6.67 -19.32 -8.71
C THR A 357 -6.88 -20.16 -7.46
N THR A 358 -5.88 -20.94 -7.12
CA THR A 358 -5.89 -21.76 -5.90
C THR A 358 -4.70 -21.40 -5.03
N LEU A 359 -4.90 -21.50 -3.73
CA LEU A 359 -3.86 -21.35 -2.73
C LEU A 359 -4.12 -22.29 -1.55
N THR A 360 -3.18 -22.36 -0.64
CA THR A 360 -3.28 -23.07 0.64
C THR A 360 -2.99 -22.07 1.76
N THR A 361 -3.39 -22.40 2.97
CA THR A 361 -3.21 -21.53 4.14
C THR A 361 -1.74 -21.27 4.42
N ALA A 362 -1.34 -19.99 4.47
CA ALA A 362 0.01 -19.53 4.75
C ALA A 362 -0.02 -18.08 5.26
N GLU A 363 1.08 -17.63 5.88
CA GLU A 363 1.20 -16.24 6.36
C GLU A 363 1.64 -15.26 5.25
N SER A 364 2.23 -15.75 4.15
CA SER A 364 2.71 -14.95 3.03
C SER A 364 2.60 -15.69 1.70
N PHE A 365 2.45 -14.96 0.61
CA PHE A 365 2.56 -15.54 -0.73
C PHE A 365 3.98 -16.05 -0.99
N SER A 366 4.11 -17.21 -1.64
CA SER A 366 5.39 -17.85 -2.00
C SER A 366 5.86 -17.49 -3.40
#